data_7116a1dd69d18bf0f7a171aafbd6be0c
#
_entry.id   7116a1dd69d18bf0f7a171aafbd6be0c
#
_cell.length_a   1.000
_cell.length_b   1.000
_cell.length_c   1.000
_cell.angle_alpha   90.00
_cell.angle_beta   90.00
_cell.angle_gamma   90.00
#
_symmetry.space_group_name_H-M   'P 1'
#
loop_
_entity.id
_entity.type
_entity.pdbx_description
1 polymer ?
#
loop_
_entity_poly.entity_id
_entity_poly.type
_entity_poly.pdbx_seq_one_letter_code
_entity_poly.pdbx_strand_id
1 'polypeptide(L)'
;MIEIHGAHGYLLHSFFSPLSNKRTDNYGGSLENRMRFGLEVVKLIKSILPDDIPLFFRISSVDGAENGTKFEENISYARELKKAGVDIIDCSSGGIGGSPVLTKSKIIPGFQVPYSERIKKEANINTMAVGAIIEPDQAEDIITNGRADLIAIGRELLALSLIHI
;
A
#
# COMPACT_ATOMS: atom_id res chain seq x y z
N MET A 1 -14.47 -4.20 -7.70
CA MET A 1 -13.63 -3.50 -6.72
C MET A 1 -13.08 -2.21 -7.32
N ILE A 2 -12.77 -1.21 -6.49
CA ILE A 2 -12.05 0.01 -6.87
C ILE A 2 -10.79 0.09 -5.99
N GLU A 3 -9.64 0.44 -6.59
CA GLU A 3 -8.41 0.71 -5.85
C GLU A 3 -7.97 2.15 -6.06
N ILE A 4 -7.80 2.86 -4.95
CA ILE A 4 -7.20 4.20 -4.93
C ILE A 4 -5.68 4.04 -4.91
N HIS A 5 -4.99 4.65 -5.86
CA HIS A 5 -3.54 4.59 -5.94
C HIS A 5 -2.89 5.69 -5.07
N GLY A 6 -2.54 5.33 -3.84
CA GLY A 6 -1.86 6.20 -2.87
C GLY A 6 -0.36 5.93 -2.71
N ALA A 7 0.31 5.42 -3.76
CA ALA A 7 1.68 4.92 -3.68
C ALA A 7 2.60 5.49 -4.78
N HIS A 8 3.86 5.06 -4.77
CA HIS A 8 4.86 5.15 -5.84
C HIS A 8 5.18 6.57 -6.35
N GLY A 9 5.08 7.59 -5.49
CA GLY A 9 5.40 8.97 -5.82
C GLY A 9 4.30 9.72 -6.56
N TYR A 10 3.16 9.07 -6.82
CA TYR A 10 2.03 9.75 -7.45
C TYR A 10 1.28 10.67 -6.47
N LEU A 11 0.23 11.34 -6.93
CA LEU A 11 -0.37 12.49 -6.26
C LEU A 11 -0.63 12.28 -4.76
N LEU A 12 -1.36 11.23 -4.37
CA LEU A 12 -1.69 11.01 -2.96
C LEU A 12 -0.45 10.69 -2.12
N HIS A 13 0.49 9.89 -2.66
CA HIS A 13 1.76 9.62 -1.99
C HIS A 13 2.60 10.88 -1.84
N SER A 14 2.58 11.78 -2.83
CA SER A 14 3.33 13.04 -2.76
C SER A 14 2.81 13.99 -1.68
N PHE A 15 1.53 13.90 -1.31
CA PHE A 15 0.97 14.60 -0.14
C PHE A 15 1.33 13.91 1.18
N PHE A 16 1.44 12.58 1.20
CA PHE A 16 1.73 11.82 2.41
C PHE A 16 3.21 11.85 2.80
N SER A 17 4.11 11.69 1.84
CA SER A 17 5.55 11.63 2.13
C SER A 17 6.14 12.98 2.56
N PRO A 18 6.91 13.04 3.65
CA PRO A 18 7.61 14.26 4.08
C PRO A 18 8.75 14.67 3.13
N LEU A 19 9.19 13.75 2.24
CA LEU A 19 10.22 14.05 1.24
C LEU A 19 9.70 14.99 0.15
N SER A 20 8.46 14.79 -0.30
CA SER A 20 7.82 15.58 -1.36
C SER A 20 6.93 16.68 -0.80
N ASN A 21 6.21 16.43 0.29
CA ASN A 21 5.31 17.41 0.89
C ASN A 21 6.04 18.41 1.76
N LYS A 22 6.29 19.61 1.22
CA LYS A 22 6.91 20.76 1.91
C LYS A 22 5.89 21.85 2.23
N ARG A 23 4.58 21.54 2.18
CA ARG A 23 3.51 22.49 2.47
C ARG A 23 3.49 22.90 3.93
N THR A 24 3.05 24.13 4.17
CA THR A 24 2.92 24.72 5.52
C THR A 24 1.45 25.02 5.90
N ASP A 25 0.52 24.59 5.05
CA ASP A 25 -0.92 24.70 5.27
C ASP A 25 -1.49 23.42 5.91
N ASN A 26 -2.82 23.30 5.91
CA ASN A 26 -3.56 22.18 6.49
C ASN A 26 -3.32 20.81 5.79
N TYR A 27 -2.53 20.77 4.72
CA TYR A 27 -2.17 19.56 3.99
C TYR A 27 -0.69 19.17 4.12
N GLY A 28 0.08 19.87 4.97
CA GLY A 28 1.51 19.61 5.16
C GLY A 28 1.98 19.72 6.60
N GLY A 29 3.25 19.42 6.83
CA GLY A 29 3.88 19.42 8.15
C GLY A 29 3.54 18.15 8.96
N SER A 30 2.55 18.21 9.85
CA SER A 30 2.20 17.09 10.72
C SER A 30 1.71 15.86 9.95
N LEU A 31 1.83 14.66 10.56
CA LEU A 31 1.31 13.43 9.98
C LEU A 31 -0.20 13.54 9.66
N GLU A 32 -0.96 14.11 10.59
CA GLU A 32 -2.41 14.32 10.40
C GLU A 32 -2.71 15.14 9.14
N ASN A 33 -1.98 16.25 8.94
CA ASN A 33 -2.16 17.10 7.76
C ASN A 33 -1.75 16.37 6.46
N ARG A 34 -0.66 15.59 6.51
CA ARG A 34 -0.19 14.83 5.36
C ARG A 34 -1.15 13.70 4.94
N MET A 35 -1.89 13.12 5.89
CA MET A 35 -2.94 12.11 5.63
C MET A 35 -4.22 12.72 5.08
N ARG A 36 -4.50 14.00 5.37
CA ARG A 36 -5.79 14.68 5.13
C ARG A 36 -6.31 14.50 3.71
N PHE A 37 -5.49 14.82 2.71
CA PHE A 37 -5.92 14.76 1.32
C PHE A 37 -6.35 13.35 0.89
N GLY A 38 -5.58 12.33 1.24
CA GLY A 38 -5.94 10.94 0.95
C GLY A 38 -7.23 10.50 1.64
N LEU A 39 -7.43 10.92 2.90
CA LEU A 39 -8.66 10.62 3.65
C LEU A 39 -9.90 11.34 3.07
N GLU A 40 -9.75 12.56 2.58
CA GLU A 40 -10.82 13.28 1.89
C GLU A 40 -11.23 12.60 0.59
N VAL A 41 -10.24 12.13 -0.20
CA VAL A 41 -10.51 11.37 -1.43
C VAL A 41 -11.24 10.06 -1.11
N VAL A 42 -10.80 9.30 -0.09
CA VAL A 42 -11.47 8.07 0.35
C VAL A 42 -12.92 8.33 0.74
N LYS A 43 -13.16 9.35 1.59
CA LYS A 43 -14.51 9.69 2.05
C LYS A 43 -15.41 10.08 0.88
N LEU A 44 -14.91 10.87 -0.08
CA LEU A 44 -15.66 11.26 -1.27
C LEU A 44 -16.02 10.03 -2.12
N ILE A 45 -15.06 9.14 -2.39
CA ILE A 45 -15.33 7.94 -3.17
C ILE A 45 -16.33 7.05 -2.43
N LYS A 46 -16.16 6.83 -1.12
CA LYS A 46 -17.05 5.99 -0.33
C LYS A 46 -18.48 6.55 -0.27
N SER A 47 -18.66 7.87 -0.37
CA SER A 47 -20.00 8.49 -0.38
C SER A 47 -20.82 8.24 -1.65
N ILE A 48 -20.16 7.81 -2.74
CA ILE A 48 -20.81 7.53 -4.03
C ILE A 48 -20.67 6.07 -4.47
N LEU A 49 -19.80 5.30 -3.79
CA LEU A 49 -19.56 3.90 -4.10
C LEU A 49 -20.69 3.04 -3.50
N PRO A 50 -21.30 2.12 -4.30
CA PRO A 50 -22.23 1.15 -3.76
C PRO A 50 -21.61 0.32 -2.62
N ASP A 51 -22.43 -0.05 -1.62
CA ASP A 51 -21.95 -0.73 -0.41
C ASP A 51 -21.36 -2.12 -0.66
N ASP A 52 -21.78 -2.79 -1.73
CA ASP A 52 -21.29 -4.11 -2.16
C ASP A 52 -19.97 -4.06 -2.94
N ILE A 53 -19.47 -2.86 -3.26
CA ILE A 53 -18.20 -2.68 -3.96
C ILE A 53 -17.07 -2.43 -2.96
N PRO A 54 -16.11 -3.34 -2.79
CA PRO A 54 -14.99 -3.14 -1.89
C PRO A 54 -14.05 -2.04 -2.40
N LEU A 55 -13.61 -1.20 -1.46
CA LEU A 55 -12.68 -0.10 -1.68
C LEU A 55 -11.28 -0.48 -1.19
N PHE A 56 -10.33 -0.53 -2.09
CA PHE A 56 -8.92 -0.78 -1.82
C PHE A 56 -8.14 0.53 -1.81
N PHE A 57 -7.05 0.55 -1.07
CA PHE A 57 -6.12 1.67 -1.08
C PHE A 57 -4.68 1.14 -1.13
N ARG A 58 -3.95 1.49 -2.17
CA ARG A 58 -2.55 1.10 -2.32
C ARG A 58 -1.64 2.13 -1.66
N ILE A 59 -0.73 1.65 -0.81
CA ILE A 59 0.26 2.48 -0.11
C ILE A 59 1.69 2.12 -0.51
N SER A 60 2.61 3.09 -0.37
CA SER A 60 4.03 2.81 -0.23
C SER A 60 4.37 2.71 1.25
N SER A 61 4.55 1.50 1.75
CA SER A 61 4.80 1.21 3.16
C SER A 61 6.05 1.90 3.71
N VAL A 62 7.01 2.20 2.85
CA VAL A 62 8.17 3.04 3.10
C VAL A 62 8.58 3.74 1.80
N ASP A 63 9.15 4.94 1.91
CA ASP A 63 9.69 5.66 0.73
C ASP A 63 11.00 5.04 0.24
N GLY A 64 11.74 4.41 1.15
CA GLY A 64 13.02 3.81 0.87
C GLY A 64 14.19 4.78 0.83
N ALA A 65 14.01 5.96 1.40
CA ALA A 65 15.03 6.97 1.54
C ALA A 65 15.12 7.46 2.98
N GLU A 66 16.28 7.95 3.37
CA GLU A 66 16.49 8.60 4.65
C GLU A 66 15.54 9.81 4.79
N ASN A 67 14.98 10.00 5.98
CA ASN A 67 14.00 11.04 6.27
C ASN A 67 12.67 10.92 5.49
N GLY A 68 12.41 9.77 4.83
CA GLY A 68 11.13 9.46 4.23
C GLY A 68 10.06 9.06 5.24
N THR A 69 8.92 8.63 4.72
CA THR A 69 7.81 8.10 5.51
C THR A 69 8.26 6.91 6.35
N LYS A 70 8.04 6.97 7.66
CA LYS A 70 8.31 5.87 8.58
C LYS A 70 7.19 4.83 8.47
N PHE A 71 7.54 3.57 8.70
CA PHE A 71 6.57 2.50 8.61
C PHE A 71 5.43 2.66 9.64
N GLU A 72 5.71 3.16 10.83
CA GLU A 72 4.74 3.45 11.89
C GLU A 72 3.73 4.53 11.49
N GLU A 73 4.13 5.48 10.63
CA GLU A 73 3.22 6.47 10.06
C GLU A 73 2.22 5.81 9.10
N ASN A 74 2.66 4.81 8.33
CA ASN A 74 1.78 4.02 7.46
C ASN A 74 0.81 3.14 8.25
N ILE A 75 1.20 2.58 9.40
CA ILE A 75 0.28 1.86 10.30
C ILE A 75 -0.80 2.83 10.82
N SER A 76 -0.41 4.03 11.20
CA SER A 76 -1.35 5.07 11.64
C SER A 76 -2.29 5.49 10.50
N TYR A 77 -1.76 5.64 9.30
CA TYR A 77 -2.56 5.96 8.11
C TYR A 77 -3.54 4.84 7.77
N ALA A 78 -3.12 3.57 7.82
CA ALA A 78 -3.99 2.42 7.58
C ALA A 78 -5.17 2.37 8.56
N ARG A 79 -4.96 2.73 9.83
CA ARG A 79 -6.05 2.85 10.82
C ARG A 79 -7.06 3.93 10.45
N GLU A 80 -6.60 5.09 10.00
CA GLU A 80 -7.48 6.19 9.59
C GLU A 80 -8.18 5.88 8.25
N LEU A 81 -7.51 5.22 7.29
CA LEU A 81 -8.11 4.72 6.07
C LEU A 81 -9.23 3.72 6.34
N LYS A 82 -9.03 2.78 7.28
CA LYS A 82 -10.08 1.86 7.74
C LYS A 82 -11.29 2.61 8.28
N LYS A 83 -11.08 3.58 9.17
CA LYS A 83 -12.17 4.42 9.71
C LYS A 83 -12.91 5.21 8.63
N ALA A 84 -12.20 5.58 7.57
CA ALA A 84 -12.78 6.30 6.42
C ALA A 84 -13.55 5.38 5.46
N GLY A 85 -13.47 4.05 5.62
CA GLY A 85 -14.23 3.07 4.85
C GLY A 85 -13.42 2.29 3.82
N VAL A 86 -12.08 2.27 3.93
CA VAL A 86 -11.23 1.36 3.15
C VAL A 86 -11.35 -0.05 3.71
N ASP A 87 -11.55 -1.02 2.84
CA ASP A 87 -11.72 -2.43 3.19
C ASP A 87 -10.39 -3.19 3.19
N ILE A 88 -9.48 -2.86 2.26
CA ILE A 88 -8.22 -3.58 2.07
C ILE A 88 -7.09 -2.59 1.74
N ILE A 89 -5.92 -2.81 2.36
CA ILE A 89 -4.68 -2.09 2.02
C ILE A 89 -3.80 -2.97 1.12
N ASP A 90 -3.48 -2.49 -0.08
CA ASP A 90 -2.44 -3.06 -0.94
C ASP A 90 -1.06 -2.52 -0.51
N CYS A 91 -0.20 -3.41 -0.03
CA CYS A 91 1.04 -3.07 0.67
C CYS A 91 2.26 -3.12 -0.27
N SER A 92 2.52 -2.01 -0.96
CA SER A 92 3.71 -1.81 -1.80
C SER A 92 4.80 -1.01 -1.07
N SER A 93 5.83 -0.56 -1.79
CA SER A 93 6.91 0.29 -1.23
C SER A 93 7.64 1.11 -2.29
N GLY A 94 8.34 2.17 -1.86
CA GLY A 94 9.15 3.02 -2.71
C GLY A 94 8.39 4.07 -3.49
N GLY A 95 9.08 4.70 -4.45
CA GLY A 95 8.49 5.68 -5.39
C GLY A 95 8.89 7.14 -5.14
N ILE A 96 9.34 7.50 -3.94
CA ILE A 96 9.93 8.81 -3.64
C ILE A 96 11.32 8.59 -3.06
N GLY A 97 12.33 9.27 -3.60
CA GLY A 97 13.73 9.09 -3.18
C GLY A 97 14.41 7.83 -3.72
N GLY A 98 13.78 7.13 -4.65
CA GLY A 98 14.27 5.89 -5.26
C GLY A 98 13.56 4.63 -4.75
N SER A 99 13.92 3.48 -5.30
CA SER A 99 13.44 2.19 -4.78
C SER A 99 14.46 1.64 -3.80
N PRO A 100 14.09 1.40 -2.54
CA PRO A 100 15.01 0.86 -1.54
C PRO A 100 15.53 -0.54 -1.90
N VAL A 101 14.79 -1.24 -2.72
CA VAL A 101 15.04 -2.65 -3.03
C VAL A 101 15.49 -2.87 -4.47
N LEU A 102 15.06 -2.03 -5.42
CA LEU A 102 15.29 -2.29 -6.85
C LEU A 102 16.68 -1.87 -7.36
N THR A 103 17.44 -1.10 -6.58
CA THR A 103 18.71 -0.50 -7.05
C THR A 103 19.98 -1.15 -6.53
N LYS A 104 19.95 -1.99 -5.50
CA LYS A 104 21.18 -2.48 -4.83
C LYS A 104 21.27 -3.97 -4.49
N SER A 105 20.22 -4.76 -4.68
CA SER A 105 20.26 -6.20 -4.36
C SER A 105 19.32 -7.02 -5.23
N LYS A 106 19.54 -8.34 -5.29
CA LYS A 106 18.58 -9.28 -5.89
C LYS A 106 17.21 -9.07 -5.24
N ILE A 107 16.16 -8.91 -6.06
CA ILE A 107 14.79 -8.91 -5.56
C ILE A 107 14.54 -10.25 -4.87
N ILE A 108 14.28 -10.19 -3.58
CA ILE A 108 13.93 -11.37 -2.79
C ILE A 108 12.44 -11.64 -3.00
N PRO A 109 12.03 -12.87 -3.36
CA PRO A 109 10.62 -13.21 -3.45
C PRO A 109 9.86 -12.86 -2.17
N GLY A 110 8.73 -12.13 -2.30
CA GLY A 110 7.91 -11.71 -1.15
C GLY A 110 8.51 -10.60 -0.30
N PHE A 111 9.45 -9.80 -0.80
CA PHE A 111 10.18 -8.78 0.00
C PHE A 111 9.28 -7.72 0.67
N GLN A 112 8.05 -7.55 0.22
CA GLN A 112 7.07 -6.62 0.82
C GLN A 112 6.05 -7.30 1.74
N VAL A 113 6.04 -8.63 1.81
CA VAL A 113 5.11 -9.40 2.68
C VAL A 113 5.21 -9.00 4.16
N PRO A 114 6.39 -8.68 4.74
CA PRO A 114 6.46 -8.19 6.11
C PRO A 114 5.64 -6.92 6.37
N TYR A 115 5.45 -6.07 5.35
CA TYR A 115 4.62 -4.86 5.48
C TYR A 115 3.14 -5.21 5.57
N SER A 116 2.63 -6.10 4.69
CA SER A 116 1.24 -6.55 4.74
C SER A 116 0.93 -7.24 6.07
N GLU A 117 1.82 -8.10 6.55
CA GLU A 117 1.67 -8.80 7.83
C GLU A 117 1.56 -7.83 9.01
N ARG A 118 2.46 -6.85 9.10
CA ARG A 118 2.44 -5.88 10.19
C ARG A 118 1.24 -4.94 10.12
N ILE A 119 0.87 -4.44 8.93
CA ILE A 119 -0.32 -3.57 8.78
C ILE A 119 -1.59 -4.35 9.15
N LYS A 120 -1.72 -5.60 8.70
CA LYS A 120 -2.85 -6.46 9.08
C LYS A 120 -2.98 -6.59 10.59
N LYS A 121 -1.89 -6.91 11.28
CA LYS A 121 -1.88 -7.11 12.73
C LYS A 121 -2.07 -5.80 13.50
N GLU A 122 -1.33 -4.76 13.14
CA GLU A 122 -1.24 -3.54 13.95
C GLU A 122 -2.33 -2.52 13.63
N ALA A 123 -2.82 -2.46 12.38
CA ALA A 123 -3.96 -1.62 12.01
C ALA A 123 -5.31 -2.37 12.04
N ASN A 124 -5.28 -3.71 12.21
CA ASN A 124 -6.47 -4.57 12.21
C ASN A 124 -7.35 -4.33 10.97
N ILE A 125 -6.75 -4.34 9.79
CA ILE A 125 -7.39 -4.19 8.49
C ILE A 125 -6.92 -5.30 7.56
N ASN A 126 -7.78 -5.74 6.63
CA ASN A 126 -7.38 -6.71 5.63
C ASN A 126 -6.29 -6.13 4.73
N THR A 127 -5.38 -7.00 4.28
CA THR A 127 -4.25 -6.59 3.45
C THR A 127 -4.10 -7.45 2.20
N MET A 128 -3.53 -6.84 1.17
CA MET A 128 -3.07 -7.52 -0.03
C MET A 128 -1.54 -7.45 -0.09
N ALA A 129 -0.89 -8.60 -0.18
CA ALA A 129 0.55 -8.70 -0.33
C ALA A 129 0.94 -8.66 -1.81
N VAL A 130 1.99 -7.90 -2.12
CA VAL A 130 2.57 -7.78 -3.45
C VAL A 130 4.10 -7.78 -3.35
N GLY A 131 4.81 -8.16 -4.40
CA GLY A 131 6.26 -8.00 -4.49
C GLY A 131 7.02 -9.29 -4.72
N ALA A 132 7.27 -9.61 -5.99
CA ALA A 132 7.99 -10.82 -6.42
C ALA A 132 7.42 -12.10 -5.80
N ILE A 133 6.10 -12.21 -5.73
CA ILE A 133 5.40 -13.46 -5.45
C ILE A 133 5.27 -14.17 -6.78
N ILE A 134 6.03 -15.25 -6.97
CA ILE A 134 6.23 -15.91 -8.26
C ILE A 134 5.86 -17.40 -8.22
N GLU A 135 5.89 -18.01 -7.04
CA GLU A 135 5.58 -19.42 -6.88
C GLU A 135 4.21 -19.61 -6.19
N PRO A 136 3.38 -20.56 -6.63
CA PRO A 136 2.09 -20.86 -6.00
C PRO A 136 2.22 -21.21 -4.52
N ASP A 137 3.21 -22.03 -4.15
CA ASP A 137 3.46 -22.43 -2.76
C ASP A 137 3.79 -21.24 -1.87
N GLN A 138 4.53 -20.25 -2.41
CA GLN A 138 4.81 -19.01 -1.71
C GLN A 138 3.51 -18.21 -1.46
N ALA A 139 2.63 -18.12 -2.44
CA ALA A 139 1.36 -17.43 -2.31
C ALA A 139 0.47 -18.10 -1.27
N GLU A 140 0.39 -19.44 -1.30
CA GLU A 140 -0.36 -20.25 -0.33
C GLU A 140 0.18 -20.09 1.09
N ASP A 141 1.51 -20.12 1.26
CA ASP A 141 2.17 -19.90 2.57
C ASP A 141 1.80 -18.55 3.18
N ILE A 142 1.78 -17.48 2.38
CA ILE A 142 1.44 -16.14 2.85
C ILE A 142 0.01 -16.08 3.40
N ILE A 143 -0.95 -16.70 2.70
CA ILE A 143 -2.35 -16.74 3.10
C ILE A 143 -2.56 -17.64 4.32
N THR A 144 -2.06 -18.87 4.27
CA THR A 144 -2.23 -19.89 5.31
C THR A 144 -1.65 -19.43 6.65
N ASN A 145 -0.51 -18.75 6.63
CA ASN A 145 0.11 -18.18 7.83
C ASN A 145 -0.49 -16.82 8.25
N GLY A 146 -1.55 -16.35 7.58
CA GLY A 146 -2.25 -15.13 7.93
C GLY A 146 -1.42 -13.84 7.75
N ARG A 147 -0.43 -13.86 6.87
CA ARG A 147 0.45 -12.72 6.61
C ARG A 147 -0.18 -11.67 5.69
N ALA A 148 -1.18 -12.07 4.91
CA ALA A 148 -2.08 -11.23 4.13
C ALA A 148 -3.41 -11.93 3.93
N ASP A 149 -4.41 -11.22 3.40
CA ASP A 149 -5.72 -11.78 3.04
C ASP A 149 -5.84 -12.02 1.54
N LEU A 150 -5.09 -11.27 0.75
CA LEU A 150 -5.02 -11.38 -0.71
C LEU A 150 -3.58 -11.32 -1.21
N ILE A 151 -3.38 -11.84 -2.42
CA ILE A 151 -2.11 -11.79 -3.13
C ILE A 151 -2.29 -11.03 -4.45
N ALA A 152 -1.39 -10.07 -4.72
CA ALA A 152 -1.30 -9.41 -6.02
C ALA A 152 -0.12 -9.98 -6.81
N ILE A 153 -0.41 -10.62 -7.93
CA ILE A 153 0.57 -11.17 -8.86
C ILE A 153 0.47 -10.41 -10.18
N GLY A 154 1.58 -9.86 -10.63
CA GLY A 154 1.63 -9.09 -11.89
C GLY A 154 2.38 -9.84 -13.00
N ARG A 155 3.70 -9.72 -13.01
CA ARG A 155 4.56 -10.21 -14.11
C ARG A 155 4.43 -11.70 -14.38
N GLU A 156 4.32 -12.52 -13.36
CA GLU A 156 4.14 -13.97 -13.53
C GLU A 156 2.82 -14.30 -14.23
N LEU A 157 1.74 -13.63 -13.88
CA LEU A 157 0.46 -13.83 -14.58
C LEU A 157 0.52 -13.39 -16.04
N LEU A 158 1.29 -12.37 -16.38
CA LEU A 158 1.52 -11.95 -17.78
C LEU A 158 2.37 -12.96 -18.56
N ALA A 159 3.26 -13.68 -17.89
CA ALA A 159 4.12 -14.71 -18.50
C ALA A 159 3.44 -16.08 -18.60
N LEU A 160 2.38 -16.32 -17.81
CA LEU A 160 1.67 -17.59 -17.79
C LEU A 160 0.85 -17.77 -19.07
N SER A 161 1.22 -18.74 -19.90
CA SER A 161 0.53 -19.04 -21.17
C SER A 161 -0.96 -19.38 -21.01
N LEU A 162 -1.38 -19.86 -19.83
CA LEU A 162 -2.76 -20.23 -19.53
C LEU A 162 -3.71 -19.03 -19.40
N ILE A 163 -3.20 -17.81 -19.25
CA ILE A 163 -4.02 -16.60 -19.15
C ILE A 163 -4.36 -16.02 -20.54
N HIS A 164 -3.65 -16.47 -21.57
CA HIS A 164 -3.81 -16.00 -22.93
C HIS A 164 -4.63 -16.96 -23.82
N ILE A 165 -5.38 -17.86 -23.23
CA ILE A 165 -6.30 -18.79 -23.93
C ILE A 165 -7.66 -18.12 -24.12
#